data_ee686648573f095720d3d633566ac909
#
_entry.id   ee686648573f095720d3d633566ac909
#
_cell.length_a   1.000
_cell.length_b   1.000
_cell.length_c   1.000
_cell.angle_alpha   90.00
_cell.angle_beta   90.00
_cell.angle_gamma   90.00
#
_symmetry.space_group_name_H-M   'P 1'
#
loop_
_entity.id
_entity.type
_entity.pdbx_description
1 polymer ?
#
loop_
_entity_poly.entity_id
_entity_poly.type
_entity_poly.pdbx_seq_one_letter_code
_entity_poly.pdbx_strand_id
1 'polypeptide(L)'
;MKPVAHIPLPNKAYSMDVDSSTGKRIVIATANRRNVFIDIRFGMDKSVEKAAVVLERESSLKYQTRTCRFFPDGTAIASGSIEGRVAIEFLDELGVTPPNNMKKYAFKCHRVNDNVFPVNSIAFHHGYGTFATGGCDGTVVTWDGLHKKKLSSLHKFPTSIASMCFNQDGSELAIAASYTFEEGERDHPRDEIYIRKILDSEIRPKSMT
;
A
#
# COMPACT_ATOMS: atom_id res chain seq x y z
N MET A 1 28.13 10.68 1.38
CA MET A 1 27.19 11.43 0.52
C MET A 1 26.35 12.32 1.42
N LYS A 2 26.19 13.60 1.12
CA LYS A 2 25.34 14.50 1.92
C LYS A 2 23.91 14.45 1.41
N PRO A 3 22.87 14.51 2.28
CA PRO A 3 21.48 14.60 1.84
C PRO A 3 21.27 15.89 1.02
N VAL A 4 20.42 15.80 0.00
CA VAL A 4 20.08 16.96 -0.86
C VAL A 4 19.04 17.86 -0.13
N ALA A 5 18.11 17.24 0.60
CA ALA A 5 17.10 17.93 1.39
C ALA A 5 16.82 17.15 2.68
N HIS A 6 16.30 17.87 3.69
CA HIS A 6 15.83 17.30 4.95
C HIS A 6 14.46 17.90 5.27
N ILE A 7 13.46 17.05 5.41
CA ILE A 7 12.07 17.45 5.66
C ILE A 7 11.63 16.82 6.99
N PRO A 8 11.39 17.62 8.03
CA PRO A 8 10.90 17.09 9.31
C PRO A 8 9.47 16.57 9.16
N LEU A 9 9.21 15.41 9.74
CA LEU A 9 7.88 14.81 9.78
C LEU A 9 7.18 15.14 11.11
N PRO A 10 5.84 15.30 11.11
CA PRO A 10 5.10 15.61 12.32
C PRO A 10 5.11 14.44 13.32
N ASN A 11 5.26 13.20 12.83
CA ASN A 11 5.18 11.99 13.63
C ASN A 11 6.07 10.89 13.05
N LYS A 12 6.20 9.76 13.80
CA LYS A 12 6.90 8.55 13.39
C LYS A 12 6.34 8.02 12.07
N ALA A 13 7.20 7.83 11.07
CA ALA A 13 6.85 7.23 9.79
C ALA A 13 6.76 5.70 9.90
N TYR A 14 5.76 5.11 9.22
CA TYR A 14 5.55 3.67 9.15
C TYR A 14 5.74 3.10 7.74
N SER A 15 5.35 3.85 6.74
CA SER A 15 5.45 3.45 5.34
C SER A 15 5.58 4.68 4.45
N MET A 16 6.25 4.52 3.33
CA MET A 16 6.45 5.57 2.35
C MET A 16 6.39 4.97 0.95
N ASP A 17 5.89 5.75 0.00
CA ASP A 17 5.92 5.40 -1.41
C ASP A 17 6.09 6.63 -2.29
N VAL A 18 6.61 6.41 -3.50
CA VAL A 18 6.80 7.44 -4.51
C VAL A 18 5.78 7.24 -5.62
N ASP A 19 5.14 8.32 -6.04
CA ASP A 19 4.25 8.35 -7.19
C ASP A 19 5.02 7.99 -8.47
N SER A 20 4.85 6.76 -8.95
CA SER A 20 5.53 6.26 -10.14
C SER A 20 5.10 6.93 -11.44
N SER A 21 3.92 7.54 -11.49
CA SER A 21 3.40 8.23 -12.68
C SER A 21 4.16 9.51 -13.00
N THR A 22 4.59 10.23 -11.96
CA THR A 22 5.28 11.52 -12.12
C THR A 22 6.71 11.51 -11.57
N GLY A 23 7.03 10.63 -10.63
CA GLY A 23 8.27 10.64 -9.87
C GLY A 23 8.45 11.88 -8.98
N LYS A 24 7.39 12.67 -8.74
CA LYS A 24 7.48 13.99 -8.10
C LYS A 24 6.85 14.06 -6.72
N ARG A 25 5.98 13.13 -6.38
CA ARG A 25 5.25 13.11 -5.11
C ARG A 25 5.66 11.92 -4.27
N ILE A 26 5.71 12.13 -2.96
CA ILE A 26 5.89 11.08 -1.97
C ILE A 26 4.67 11.10 -1.05
N VAL A 27 4.16 9.93 -0.69
CA VAL A 27 3.23 9.77 0.43
C VAL A 27 3.94 9.09 1.58
N ILE A 28 3.71 9.57 2.80
CA ILE A 28 4.25 9.00 4.03
C ILE A 28 3.08 8.76 4.98
N ALA A 29 2.85 7.51 5.36
CA ALA A 29 1.92 7.17 6.43
C ALA A 29 2.64 7.30 7.77
N THR A 30 2.13 8.16 8.64
CA THR A 30 2.73 8.43 9.95
C THR A 30 1.83 8.02 11.10
N ALA A 31 2.38 8.07 12.32
CA ALA A 31 1.61 7.87 13.54
C ALA A 31 0.42 8.86 13.61
N ASN A 32 -0.56 8.55 14.48
CA ASN A 32 -1.80 9.30 14.61
C ASN A 32 -2.66 9.32 13.33
N ARG A 33 -2.51 8.30 12.49
CA ARG A 33 -3.29 8.10 11.25
C ARG A 33 -3.15 9.26 10.26
N ARG A 34 -1.97 9.90 10.19
CA ARG A 34 -1.69 11.00 9.26
C ARG A 34 -1.00 10.49 8.01
N ASN A 35 -1.49 10.92 6.86
CA ASN A 35 -0.85 10.78 5.57
C ASN A 35 -0.28 12.15 5.18
N VAL A 36 1.04 12.21 5.00
CA VAL A 36 1.77 13.42 4.61
C VAL A 36 2.17 13.27 3.15
N PHE A 37 1.84 14.24 2.32
CA PHE A 37 2.21 14.27 0.91
C PHE A 37 3.25 15.36 0.68
N ILE A 38 4.32 14.99 0.02
CA ILE A 38 5.46 15.86 -0.27
C ILE A 38 5.65 15.94 -1.77
N ASP A 39 5.85 17.15 -2.29
CA ASP A 39 6.34 17.37 -3.64
C ASP A 39 7.86 17.55 -3.57
N ILE A 40 8.61 16.56 -4.09
CA ILE A 40 10.07 16.54 -4.00
C ILE A 40 10.76 17.64 -4.82
N ARG A 41 10.07 18.27 -5.75
CA ARG A 41 10.62 19.39 -6.52
C ARG A 41 10.93 20.59 -5.64
N PHE A 42 10.14 20.81 -4.60
CA PHE A 42 10.29 21.94 -3.68
C PHE A 42 11.33 21.71 -2.59
N GLY A 43 11.71 20.48 -2.30
CA GLY A 43 12.74 20.15 -1.30
C GLY A 43 14.18 20.43 -1.75
N MET A 44 14.39 20.87 -2.99
CA MET A 44 15.72 21.17 -3.52
C MET A 44 16.19 22.59 -3.23
N ASP A 45 15.29 23.50 -2.85
CA ASP A 45 15.61 24.88 -2.46
C ASP A 45 15.55 25.00 -0.94
N LYS A 46 16.67 25.30 -0.29
CA LYS A 46 16.79 25.45 1.17
C LYS A 46 15.87 26.52 1.78
N SER A 47 15.35 27.43 0.95
CA SER A 47 14.39 28.47 1.38
C SER A 47 12.94 27.95 1.52
N VAL A 48 12.65 26.68 1.16
CA VAL A 48 11.31 26.17 0.92
C VAL A 48 10.99 24.89 1.72
N GLU A 49 11.66 24.64 2.85
CA GLU A 49 11.39 23.45 3.69
C GLU A 49 9.90 23.26 4.04
N LYS A 50 9.16 24.33 4.27
CA LYS A 50 7.72 24.28 4.54
C LYS A 50 6.86 24.05 3.30
N ALA A 51 7.33 24.39 2.11
CA ALA A 51 6.57 24.25 0.87
C ALA A 51 6.65 22.85 0.26
N ALA A 52 7.53 21.98 0.74
CA ALA A 52 7.61 20.60 0.29
C ALA A 52 6.40 19.76 0.72
N VAL A 53 5.81 20.02 1.89
CA VAL A 53 4.58 19.38 2.35
C VAL A 53 3.40 20.07 1.66
N VAL A 54 2.79 19.37 0.69
CA VAL A 54 1.68 19.91 -0.12
C VAL A 54 0.31 19.54 0.43
N LEU A 55 0.22 18.46 1.20
CA LEU A 55 -1.01 18.02 1.85
C LEU A 55 -0.69 17.18 3.09
N GLU A 56 -1.44 17.41 4.16
CA GLU A 56 -1.48 16.54 5.32
C GLU A 56 -2.95 16.26 5.65
N ARG A 57 -3.32 14.97 5.69
CA ARG A 57 -4.68 14.58 6.00
C ARG A 57 -4.76 13.33 6.88
N GLU A 58 -5.89 13.18 7.55
CA GLU A 58 -6.18 11.99 8.33
C GLU A 58 -6.60 10.83 7.41
N SER A 59 -6.05 9.63 7.67
CA SER A 59 -6.45 8.41 6.99
C SER A 59 -7.91 8.06 7.26
N SER A 60 -8.60 7.52 6.26
CA SER A 60 -9.96 6.98 6.40
C SER A 60 -10.04 5.73 7.28
N LEU A 61 -8.88 5.09 7.59
CA LEU A 61 -8.81 3.94 8.48
C LEU A 61 -8.74 4.40 9.94
N LYS A 62 -9.42 3.67 10.84
CA LYS A 62 -9.54 4.04 12.26
C LYS A 62 -8.31 3.67 13.09
N TYR A 63 -7.47 2.76 12.60
CA TYR A 63 -6.32 2.22 13.33
C TYR A 63 -5.03 2.46 12.56
N GLN A 64 -3.91 2.10 13.18
CA GLN A 64 -2.57 2.33 12.66
C GLN A 64 -2.38 1.79 11.25
N THR A 65 -1.89 2.63 10.35
CA THR A 65 -1.46 2.25 9.01
C THR A 65 -0.16 1.45 9.09
N ARG A 66 -0.08 0.37 8.33
CA ARG A 66 1.13 -0.47 8.19
C ARG A 66 1.82 -0.27 6.84
N THR A 67 1.04 0.01 5.82
CA THR A 67 1.54 0.15 4.45
C THR A 67 0.71 1.19 3.69
N CYS A 68 1.35 1.95 2.82
CA CYS A 68 0.69 2.83 1.86
C CYS A 68 1.40 2.76 0.52
N ARG A 69 0.65 2.81 -0.58
CA ARG A 69 1.16 2.78 -1.95
C ARG A 69 0.33 3.69 -2.84
N PHE A 70 0.98 4.37 -3.77
CA PHE A 70 0.29 5.04 -4.86
C PHE A 70 -0.30 4.03 -5.84
N PHE A 71 -1.43 4.37 -6.42
CA PHE A 71 -1.86 3.75 -7.67
C PHE A 71 -0.85 4.07 -8.77
N PRO A 72 -0.59 3.16 -9.73
CA PRO A 72 0.38 3.38 -10.79
C PRO A 72 0.12 4.62 -11.65
N ASP A 73 -1.14 5.04 -11.78
CA ASP A 73 -1.56 6.25 -12.48
C ASP A 73 -1.48 7.52 -11.63
N GLY A 74 -1.11 7.43 -10.36
CA GLY A 74 -0.97 8.55 -9.44
C GLY A 74 -2.30 9.19 -9.00
N THR A 75 -3.46 8.58 -9.29
CA THR A 75 -4.78 9.16 -8.98
C THR A 75 -5.23 8.95 -7.55
N ALA A 76 -4.70 7.92 -6.89
CA ALA A 76 -5.10 7.51 -5.54
C ALA A 76 -3.95 6.89 -4.76
N ILE A 77 -4.17 6.68 -3.47
CA ILE A 77 -3.36 5.79 -2.64
C ILE A 77 -4.20 4.63 -2.10
N ALA A 78 -3.55 3.49 -1.90
CA ALA A 78 -4.07 2.37 -1.13
C ALA A 78 -3.31 2.30 0.20
N SER A 79 -4.04 2.27 1.32
CA SER A 79 -3.47 2.18 2.66
C SER A 79 -4.00 0.95 3.38
N GLY A 80 -3.11 0.14 3.96
CA GLY A 80 -3.44 -1.03 4.77
C GLY A 80 -3.20 -0.78 6.26
N SER A 81 -4.07 -1.28 7.13
CA SER A 81 -3.96 -1.08 8.58
C SER A 81 -3.95 -2.37 9.37
N ILE A 82 -3.65 -2.24 10.68
CA ILE A 82 -3.69 -3.35 11.64
C ILE A 82 -5.10 -3.93 11.85
N GLU A 83 -6.14 -3.23 11.42
CA GLU A 83 -7.54 -3.67 11.57
C GLU A 83 -8.03 -4.60 10.45
N GLY A 84 -7.14 -5.14 9.59
CA GLY A 84 -7.55 -5.97 8.46
C GLY A 84 -8.46 -5.22 7.49
N ARG A 85 -8.05 -4.01 7.12
CA ARG A 85 -8.73 -3.15 6.15
C ARG A 85 -7.76 -2.49 5.21
N VAL A 86 -8.25 -2.23 4.01
CA VAL A 86 -7.60 -1.36 3.04
C VAL A 86 -8.53 -0.18 2.75
N ALA A 87 -7.98 1.03 2.71
CA ALA A 87 -8.64 2.23 2.21
C ALA A 87 -8.06 2.62 0.86
N ILE A 88 -8.94 3.01 -0.06
CA ILE A 88 -8.60 3.67 -1.31
C ILE A 88 -9.02 5.12 -1.19
N GLU A 89 -8.05 6.02 -1.33
CA GLU A 89 -8.23 7.46 -1.11
C GLU A 89 -7.72 8.23 -2.32
N PHE A 90 -8.61 8.91 -3.02
CA PHE A 90 -8.27 9.71 -4.20
C PHE A 90 -7.58 11.01 -3.81
N LEU A 91 -6.85 11.60 -4.76
CA LEU A 91 -6.00 12.77 -4.56
C LEU A 91 -6.58 14.03 -5.22
N ASP A 92 -7.91 14.16 -5.20
CA ASP A 92 -8.65 15.31 -5.69
C ASP A 92 -8.21 16.64 -5.04
N GLU A 93 -7.85 16.61 -3.76
CA GLU A 93 -7.26 17.74 -3.03
C GLU A 93 -5.92 18.22 -3.61
N LEU A 94 -5.21 17.35 -4.34
CA LEU A 94 -3.98 17.67 -5.08
C LEU A 94 -4.22 18.00 -6.55
N GLY A 95 -5.47 18.27 -6.94
CA GLY A 95 -5.86 18.61 -8.31
C GLY A 95 -5.89 17.41 -9.26
N VAL A 96 -5.94 16.19 -8.73
CA VAL A 96 -6.03 14.97 -9.54
C VAL A 96 -7.49 14.54 -9.63
N THR A 97 -8.03 14.45 -10.84
CA THR A 97 -9.43 14.05 -11.04
C THR A 97 -9.59 12.54 -10.83
N PRO A 98 -10.43 12.11 -9.88
CA PRO A 98 -10.71 10.69 -9.67
C PRO A 98 -11.38 10.07 -10.90
N PRO A 99 -11.04 8.83 -11.30
CA PRO A 99 -11.74 8.12 -12.35
C PRO A 99 -13.25 8.04 -12.06
N ASN A 100 -14.10 8.36 -13.06
CA ASN A 100 -15.56 8.29 -12.95
C ASN A 100 -16.15 9.00 -11.71
N ASN A 101 -15.54 10.08 -11.25
CA ASN A 101 -15.92 10.80 -10.02
C ASN A 101 -16.01 9.88 -8.77
N MET A 102 -15.17 8.88 -8.69
CA MET A 102 -15.15 7.94 -7.58
C MET A 102 -14.84 8.63 -6.26
N LYS A 103 -15.54 8.20 -5.22
CA LYS A 103 -15.28 8.64 -3.84
C LYS A 103 -14.41 7.63 -3.10
N LYS A 104 -13.62 8.13 -2.15
CA LYS A 104 -12.84 7.29 -1.24
C LYS A 104 -13.71 6.21 -0.57
N TYR A 105 -13.14 5.04 -0.34
CA TYR A 105 -13.83 3.93 0.32
C TYR A 105 -12.83 3.02 1.05
N ALA A 106 -13.33 2.19 1.95
CA ALA A 106 -12.53 1.18 2.63
C ALA A 106 -13.27 -0.16 2.65
N PHE A 107 -12.51 -1.24 2.63
CA PHE A 107 -13.06 -2.60 2.66
C PHE A 107 -12.29 -3.50 3.64
N LYS A 108 -12.97 -4.57 4.07
CA LYS A 108 -12.41 -5.59 4.98
C LYS A 108 -11.63 -6.63 4.17
N CYS A 109 -10.47 -7.04 4.69
CA CYS A 109 -9.64 -8.13 4.18
C CYS A 109 -8.90 -8.80 5.34
N HIS A 110 -8.18 -9.88 5.09
CA HIS A 110 -7.37 -10.58 6.09
C HIS A 110 -8.12 -10.84 7.41
N ARG A 111 -9.27 -11.50 7.28
CA ARG A 111 -10.12 -11.89 8.42
C ARG A 111 -10.49 -13.35 8.31
N VAL A 112 -10.36 -14.07 9.42
CA VAL A 112 -10.74 -15.48 9.55
C VAL A 112 -11.63 -15.60 10.79
N ASN A 113 -12.91 -15.89 10.60
CA ASN A 113 -13.94 -15.83 11.65
C ASN A 113 -13.94 -14.46 12.35
N ASP A 114 -13.79 -14.43 13.67
CA ASP A 114 -13.71 -13.19 14.45
C ASP A 114 -12.30 -12.60 14.56
N ASN A 115 -11.29 -13.34 14.07
CA ASN A 115 -9.90 -12.87 14.09
C ASN A 115 -9.65 -11.88 12.96
N VAL A 116 -8.96 -10.81 13.29
CA VAL A 116 -8.57 -9.72 12.39
C VAL A 116 -7.06 -9.67 12.33
N PHE A 117 -6.50 -9.70 11.11
CA PHE A 117 -5.07 -9.71 10.90
C PHE A 117 -4.61 -8.42 10.21
N PRO A 118 -3.46 -7.85 10.63
CA PRO A 118 -2.83 -6.71 9.99
C PRO A 118 -2.57 -6.93 8.50
N VAL A 119 -2.76 -5.87 7.70
CA VAL A 119 -2.32 -5.79 6.30
C VAL A 119 -0.92 -5.22 6.29
N ASN A 120 0.09 -6.07 6.10
CA ASN A 120 1.49 -5.65 6.18
C ASN A 120 2.03 -5.08 4.87
N SER A 121 1.54 -5.59 3.74
CA SER A 121 2.08 -5.24 2.43
C SER A 121 0.99 -5.04 1.40
N ILE A 122 1.18 -4.05 0.53
CA ILE A 122 0.42 -3.80 -0.69
C ILE A 122 1.42 -3.71 -1.84
N ALA A 123 1.16 -4.41 -2.95
CA ALA A 123 1.95 -4.34 -4.16
C ALA A 123 1.03 -4.17 -5.37
N PHE A 124 1.28 -3.15 -6.19
CA PHE A 124 0.53 -2.90 -7.42
C PHE A 124 1.11 -3.65 -8.61
N HIS A 125 0.23 -4.20 -9.44
CA HIS A 125 0.56 -4.68 -10.77
C HIS A 125 0.54 -3.50 -11.74
N HIS A 126 1.70 -3.10 -12.25
CA HIS A 126 1.85 -1.87 -13.03
C HIS A 126 1.01 -1.84 -14.31
N GLY A 127 0.87 -2.97 -15.01
CA GLY A 127 0.13 -3.03 -16.28
C GLY A 127 -1.38 -2.95 -16.12
N TYR A 128 -1.95 -3.47 -15.02
CA TYR A 128 -3.40 -3.50 -14.81
C TYR A 128 -3.92 -2.50 -13.78
N GLY A 129 -3.07 -1.91 -12.96
CA GLY A 129 -3.49 -1.06 -11.84
C GLY A 129 -4.24 -1.79 -10.74
N THR A 130 -4.30 -3.12 -10.79
CA THR A 130 -4.78 -4.00 -9.72
C THR A 130 -3.67 -4.21 -8.70
N PHE A 131 -4.00 -4.75 -7.53
CA PHE A 131 -2.98 -4.90 -6.48
C PHE A 131 -3.18 -6.17 -5.65
N ALA A 132 -2.10 -6.61 -5.01
CA ALA A 132 -2.09 -7.66 -4.03
C ALA A 132 -1.98 -7.07 -2.62
N THR A 133 -2.63 -7.70 -1.64
CA THR A 133 -2.45 -7.46 -0.21
C THR A 133 -1.89 -8.71 0.45
N GLY A 134 -0.92 -8.53 1.35
CA GLY A 134 -0.37 -9.60 2.19
C GLY A 134 -0.60 -9.28 3.67
N GLY A 135 -1.07 -10.25 4.42
CA GLY A 135 -1.43 -10.07 5.83
C GLY A 135 -0.70 -10.99 6.80
N CYS A 136 -0.85 -10.70 8.09
CA CYS A 136 -0.33 -11.56 9.16
C CYS A 136 -1.00 -12.94 9.21
N ASP A 137 -2.13 -13.13 8.53
CA ASP A 137 -2.79 -14.42 8.37
C ASP A 137 -2.08 -15.38 7.40
N GLY A 138 -0.97 -14.95 6.79
CA GLY A 138 -0.21 -15.71 5.81
C GLY A 138 -0.89 -15.80 4.45
N THR A 139 -1.90 -14.98 4.18
CA THR A 139 -2.60 -14.99 2.88
C THR A 139 -2.18 -13.83 1.99
N VAL A 140 -2.24 -14.06 0.69
CA VAL A 140 -2.13 -13.02 -0.34
C VAL A 140 -3.42 -13.00 -1.13
N VAL A 141 -4.01 -11.82 -1.26
CA VAL A 141 -5.28 -11.62 -1.97
C VAL A 141 -5.11 -10.52 -3.01
N THR A 142 -5.62 -10.74 -4.22
CA THR A 142 -5.57 -9.76 -5.31
C THR A 142 -6.91 -9.02 -5.47
N TRP A 143 -6.83 -7.76 -5.85
CA TRP A 143 -7.95 -6.82 -5.83
C TRP A 143 -7.97 -5.93 -7.06
N ASP A 144 -9.15 -5.64 -7.52
CA ASP A 144 -9.44 -4.54 -8.45
C ASP A 144 -10.00 -3.36 -7.65
N GLY A 145 -9.14 -2.36 -7.39
CA GLY A 145 -9.50 -1.20 -6.59
C GLY A 145 -10.51 -0.30 -7.27
N LEU A 146 -10.47 -0.19 -8.59
CA LEU A 146 -11.39 0.68 -9.33
C LEU A 146 -12.80 0.07 -9.39
N HIS A 147 -12.92 -1.24 -9.55
CA HIS A 147 -14.23 -1.92 -9.59
C HIS A 147 -14.66 -2.49 -8.24
N LYS A 148 -13.87 -2.27 -7.16
CA LYS A 148 -14.16 -2.73 -5.80
C LYS A 148 -14.38 -4.24 -5.71
N LYS A 149 -13.58 -5.01 -6.45
CA LYS A 149 -13.74 -6.48 -6.53
C LYS A 149 -12.51 -7.20 -6.00
N LYS A 150 -12.75 -8.29 -5.28
CA LYS A 150 -11.74 -9.31 -5.03
C LYS A 150 -11.57 -10.11 -6.32
N LEU A 151 -10.33 -10.31 -6.74
CA LEU A 151 -9.99 -11.08 -7.93
C LEU A 151 -9.68 -12.53 -7.57
N SER A 152 -8.68 -12.76 -6.73
CA SER A 152 -8.25 -14.09 -6.33
C SER A 152 -7.73 -14.12 -4.90
N SER A 153 -7.64 -15.30 -4.33
CA SER A 153 -6.83 -15.59 -3.14
C SER A 153 -5.79 -16.61 -3.54
N LEU A 154 -4.53 -16.28 -3.31
CA LEU A 154 -3.44 -17.22 -3.49
C LEU A 154 -3.46 -18.24 -2.33
N HIS A 155 -2.72 -19.35 -2.47
CA HIS A 155 -2.61 -20.32 -1.39
C HIS A 155 -1.98 -19.68 -0.14
N LYS A 156 -2.27 -20.25 1.01
CA LYS A 156 -1.75 -19.75 2.29
C LYS A 156 -0.26 -20.09 2.43
N PHE A 157 0.52 -19.11 2.87
CA PHE A 157 1.93 -19.26 3.20
C PHE A 157 2.11 -19.70 4.66
N PRO A 158 3.29 -20.25 5.02
CA PRO A 158 3.51 -20.83 6.35
C PRO A 158 3.42 -19.83 7.50
N THR A 159 3.72 -18.56 7.26
CA THR A 159 3.70 -17.48 8.27
C THR A 159 3.23 -16.17 7.66
N SER A 160 3.28 -15.08 8.44
CA SER A 160 2.88 -13.72 8.02
C SER A 160 3.56 -13.29 6.74
N ILE A 161 2.85 -12.56 5.89
CA ILE A 161 3.45 -11.91 4.73
C ILE A 161 4.01 -10.57 5.20
N ALA A 162 5.33 -10.44 5.18
CA ALA A 162 6.02 -9.23 5.61
C ALA A 162 6.12 -8.18 4.49
N SER A 163 6.41 -8.60 3.26
CA SER A 163 6.57 -7.72 2.10
C SER A 163 6.28 -8.44 0.80
N MET A 164 5.91 -7.67 -0.22
CA MET A 164 5.69 -8.18 -1.58
C MET A 164 6.10 -7.13 -2.62
N CYS A 165 6.53 -7.59 -3.78
CA CYS A 165 6.69 -6.74 -4.96
C CYS A 165 6.47 -7.53 -6.25
N PHE A 166 5.86 -6.91 -7.24
CA PHE A 166 5.83 -7.44 -8.60
C PHE A 166 7.14 -7.13 -9.31
N ASN A 167 7.54 -7.98 -10.24
CA ASN A 167 8.55 -7.64 -11.22
C ASN A 167 8.01 -6.58 -12.21
N GLN A 168 8.87 -6.06 -13.08
CA GLN A 168 8.55 -4.92 -13.93
C GLN A 168 7.38 -5.18 -14.89
N ASP A 169 7.25 -6.37 -15.43
CA ASP A 169 6.18 -6.76 -16.36
C ASP A 169 4.92 -7.32 -15.66
N GLY A 170 4.96 -7.53 -14.34
CA GLY A 170 3.86 -8.05 -13.54
C GLY A 170 3.68 -9.56 -13.62
N SER A 171 4.51 -10.28 -14.36
CA SER A 171 4.38 -11.75 -14.54
C SER A 171 4.73 -12.55 -13.30
N GLU A 172 5.49 -11.96 -12.36
CA GLU A 172 5.94 -12.61 -11.14
C GLU A 172 5.72 -11.72 -9.92
N LEU A 173 5.40 -12.36 -8.80
CA LEU A 173 5.28 -11.72 -7.49
C LEU A 173 6.27 -12.36 -6.53
N ALA A 174 7.19 -11.55 -6.01
CA ALA A 174 8.04 -11.91 -4.89
C ALA A 174 7.26 -11.70 -3.58
N ILE A 175 7.28 -12.70 -2.71
CA ILE A 175 6.51 -12.75 -1.46
C ILE A 175 7.48 -13.14 -0.34
N ALA A 176 7.74 -12.23 0.60
CA ALA A 176 8.50 -12.52 1.80
C ALA A 176 7.54 -13.02 2.88
N ALA A 177 7.60 -14.31 3.16
CA ALA A 177 6.91 -14.93 4.28
C ALA A 177 7.86 -14.93 5.49
N SER A 178 7.57 -14.08 6.46
CA SER A 178 8.39 -13.87 7.66
C SER A 178 7.50 -13.46 8.81
N TYR A 179 7.73 -14.03 9.98
CA TYR A 179 6.96 -13.69 11.18
C TYR A 179 7.20 -12.23 11.57
N THR A 180 6.13 -11.45 11.68
CA THR A 180 6.20 -10.01 11.95
C THR A 180 6.00 -9.64 13.41
N PHE A 181 6.21 -10.60 14.32
CA PHE A 181 6.17 -10.43 15.77
C PHE A 181 4.82 -9.97 16.34
N GLU A 182 3.72 -10.28 15.64
CA GLU A 182 2.37 -9.84 15.98
C GLU A 182 1.80 -10.47 17.26
N GLU A 183 2.34 -11.62 17.68
CA GLU A 183 1.94 -12.35 18.90
C GLU A 183 3.08 -12.45 19.93
N GLY A 184 4.14 -11.62 19.77
CA GLY A 184 5.32 -11.66 20.60
C GLY A 184 6.30 -12.77 20.24
N GLU A 185 7.24 -13.08 21.13
CA GLU A 185 8.26 -14.11 20.91
C GLU A 185 7.62 -15.51 20.96
N ARG A 186 7.79 -16.28 19.89
CA ARG A 186 7.29 -17.65 19.74
C ARG A 186 8.06 -18.40 18.67
N ASP A 187 7.97 -19.72 18.69
CA ASP A 187 8.42 -20.55 17.59
C ASP A 187 7.59 -20.25 16.34
N HIS A 188 8.26 -20.06 15.23
CA HIS A 188 7.61 -19.80 13.95
C HIS A 188 8.33 -20.51 12.79
N PRO A 189 7.66 -20.73 11.63
CA PRO A 189 8.30 -21.26 10.44
C PRO A 189 9.48 -20.39 10.01
N ARG A 190 10.39 -20.97 9.24
CA ARG A 190 11.54 -20.24 8.69
C ARG A 190 11.10 -19.06 7.85
N ASP A 191 11.91 -18.01 7.87
CA ASP A 191 11.73 -16.86 6.98
C ASP A 191 12.16 -17.26 5.57
N GLU A 192 11.27 -17.05 4.59
CA GLU A 192 11.46 -17.50 3.21
C GLU A 192 10.96 -16.45 2.21
N ILE A 193 11.58 -16.43 1.04
CA ILE A 193 11.11 -15.64 -0.11
C ILE A 193 10.60 -16.62 -1.16
N TYR A 194 9.34 -16.44 -1.55
CA TYR A 194 8.70 -17.15 -2.64
C TYR A 194 8.63 -16.28 -3.88
N ILE A 195 9.05 -16.81 -5.02
CA ILE A 195 8.85 -16.19 -6.33
C ILE A 195 7.74 -16.98 -7.03
N ARG A 196 6.62 -16.32 -7.30
CA ARG A 196 5.45 -16.95 -7.86
C ARG A 196 5.05 -16.29 -9.18
N LYS A 197 4.86 -17.12 -10.23
CA LYS A 197 4.20 -16.67 -11.45
C LYS A 197 2.75 -16.31 -11.17
N ILE A 198 2.31 -15.20 -11.73
CA ILE A 198 0.93 -14.71 -11.61
C ILE A 198 0.22 -14.93 -12.93
N LEU A 199 -0.94 -15.57 -12.84
CA LEU A 199 -1.79 -15.81 -14.01
C LEU A 199 -2.68 -14.58 -14.25
N ASP A 200 -2.96 -14.27 -15.50
CA ASP A 200 -3.89 -13.20 -15.87
C ASP A 200 -5.25 -13.33 -15.18
N SER A 201 -5.76 -14.55 -15.03
CA SER A 201 -7.01 -14.82 -14.32
C SER A 201 -7.01 -14.45 -12.84
N GLU A 202 -5.82 -14.27 -12.22
CA GLU A 202 -5.65 -13.95 -10.81
C GLU A 202 -5.52 -12.43 -10.57
N ILE A 203 -5.15 -11.65 -11.59
CA ILE A 203 -4.79 -10.24 -11.41
C ILE A 203 -5.45 -9.29 -12.40
N ARG A 204 -5.90 -9.76 -13.58
CA ARG A 204 -6.55 -8.94 -14.57
C ARG A 204 -7.89 -8.41 -14.08
N PRO A 205 -8.23 -7.12 -14.30
CA PRO A 205 -9.55 -6.57 -13.97
C PRO A 205 -10.67 -7.38 -14.61
N LYS A 206 -11.72 -7.66 -13.85
CA LYS A 206 -12.94 -8.24 -14.43
C LYS A 206 -13.69 -7.11 -15.12
N SER A 207 -13.84 -7.18 -16.45
CA SER A 207 -14.69 -6.27 -17.19
C SER A 207 -16.07 -6.21 -16.52
N MET A 208 -16.63 -5.00 -16.39
CA MET A 208 -18.04 -4.87 -16.04
C MET A 208 -18.85 -5.54 -17.17
N THR A 209 -19.49 -6.62 -16.90
CA THR A 209 -20.60 -7.16 -17.70
C THR A 209 -21.84 -6.35 -17.41
#